data_afd0ab5dca90a8f09215fbb7ad9f4353
#
_entry.id   afd0ab5dca90a8f09215fbb7ad9f4353
#
_cell.length_a   1.000
_cell.length_b   1.000
_cell.length_c   1.000
_cell.angle_alpha   90.00
_cell.angle_beta   90.00
_cell.angle_gamma   90.00
#
_symmetry.space_group_name_H-M   'P 1'
#
loop_
_entity.id
_entity.type
_entity.pdbx_description
1 polymer ?
#
loop_
_entity_poly.entity_id
_entity_poly.type
_entity_poly.pdbx_seq_one_letter_code
_entity_poly.pdbx_strand_id
1 'polypeptide(L)'
;NPDDGDEFLREIAGIYLEDTPARLAELEQCLLSGDVPRFTRAAHSIKGSSANLGTMVLREVAERLEYQSKQHGLTGLEPLMAEAQAAFADAAAEIRRVAKI
;
A
#
# COMPACT_ATOMS: atom_id res chain seq x y z
N ASN A 1 17.41 -21.50 14.18
CA ASN A 1 17.77 -20.33 14.99
C ASN A 1 16.60 -19.35 15.04
N PRO A 2 16.01 -19.10 16.25
CA PRO A 2 14.86 -18.20 16.37
C PRO A 2 15.11 -16.78 15.84
N ASP A 3 16.34 -16.31 15.90
CA ASP A 3 16.68 -14.95 15.49
C ASP A 3 16.61 -14.77 13.98
N ASP A 4 16.82 -15.85 13.21
CA ASP A 4 16.77 -15.79 11.74
C ASP A 4 15.37 -15.43 11.23
N GLY A 5 14.33 -15.95 11.88
CA GLY A 5 12.94 -15.63 11.53
C GLY A 5 12.60 -14.17 11.81
N ASP A 6 13.03 -13.66 12.96
CA ASP A 6 12.81 -12.27 13.35
C ASP A 6 13.57 -11.31 12.44
N GLU A 7 14.79 -11.67 12.07
CA GLU A 7 15.61 -10.86 11.19
C GLU A 7 15.01 -10.75 9.80
N PHE A 8 14.53 -11.88 9.27
CA PHE A 8 13.85 -11.93 7.98
C PHE A 8 12.57 -11.08 8.01
N LEU A 9 11.79 -11.20 9.07
CA LEU A 9 10.55 -10.42 9.23
C LEU A 9 10.86 -8.92 9.25
N ARG A 10 11.88 -8.50 10.00
CA ARG A 10 12.28 -7.09 10.07
C ARG A 10 12.73 -6.57 8.71
N GLU A 11 13.43 -7.40 7.92
CA GLU A 11 13.87 -7.02 6.59
C GLU A 11 12.69 -6.79 5.65
N ILE A 12 11.76 -7.74 5.59
CA ILE A 12 10.57 -7.62 4.75
C ILE A 12 9.70 -6.45 5.20
N ALA A 13 9.50 -6.31 6.51
CA ALA A 13 8.73 -5.21 7.08
C ALA A 13 9.37 -3.85 6.74
N GLY A 14 10.69 -3.76 6.85
CA GLY A 14 11.41 -2.53 6.50
C GLY A 14 11.21 -2.13 5.05
N ILE A 15 11.29 -3.09 4.15
CA ILE A 15 11.07 -2.84 2.72
C ILE A 15 9.64 -2.34 2.49
N TYR A 16 8.65 -2.98 3.09
CA TYR A 16 7.25 -2.58 2.96
C TYR A 16 7.01 -1.17 3.49
N LEU A 17 7.56 -0.86 4.67
CA LEU A 17 7.38 0.45 5.32
C LEU A 17 8.07 1.57 4.53
N GLU A 18 9.10 1.25 3.76
CA GLU A 18 9.80 2.22 2.92
C GLU A 18 9.14 2.36 1.56
N ASP A 19 8.78 1.25 0.92
CA ASP A 19 8.25 1.24 -0.43
C ASP A 19 6.81 1.74 -0.50
N THR A 20 5.96 1.38 0.45
CA THR A 20 4.53 1.70 0.39
C THR A 20 4.25 3.20 0.41
N PRO A 21 4.90 4.01 1.26
CA PRO A 21 4.71 5.47 1.19
C PRO A 21 5.06 6.04 -0.17
N ALA A 22 6.11 5.52 -0.82
CA ALA A 22 6.49 5.96 -2.16
C ALA A 22 5.40 5.63 -3.18
N ARG A 23 4.78 4.46 -3.06
CA ARG A 23 3.67 4.08 -3.94
C ARG A 23 2.43 4.92 -3.69
N LEU A 24 2.12 5.23 -2.44
CA LEU A 24 1.00 6.12 -2.12
C LEU A 24 1.23 7.53 -2.68
N ALA A 25 2.45 8.04 -2.59
CA ALA A 25 2.82 9.33 -3.20
C ALA A 25 2.67 9.28 -4.72
N GLU A 26 3.04 8.16 -5.33
CA GLU A 26 2.89 7.96 -6.77
C GLU A 26 1.41 8.02 -7.18
N LEU A 27 0.52 7.40 -6.40
CA LEU A 27 -0.91 7.47 -6.65
C LEU A 27 -1.41 8.92 -6.63
N GLU A 28 -0.96 9.70 -5.64
CA GLU A 28 -1.35 11.11 -5.55
C GLU A 28 -0.88 11.92 -6.75
N GLN A 29 0.36 11.69 -7.19
CA GLN A 29 0.89 12.34 -8.37
C GLN A 29 0.08 12.01 -9.61
N CYS A 30 -0.34 10.75 -9.75
CA CYS A 30 -1.15 10.32 -10.89
C CYS A 30 -2.53 10.97 -10.88
N LEU A 31 -3.11 11.21 -9.70
CA LEU A 31 -4.37 11.93 -9.60
C LEU A 31 -4.24 13.35 -10.16
N LEU A 32 -3.10 13.99 -9.94
CA LEU A 32 -2.84 15.34 -10.44
C LEU A 32 -2.54 15.36 -11.94
N SER A 33 -1.80 14.36 -12.43
CA SER A 33 -1.37 14.31 -13.83
C SER A 33 -2.36 13.59 -14.75
N GLY A 34 -3.28 12.81 -14.20
CA GLY A 34 -4.23 12.05 -14.99
C GLY A 34 -3.67 10.77 -15.59
N ASP A 35 -2.58 10.25 -15.04
CA ASP A 35 -1.91 9.06 -15.56
C ASP A 35 -2.59 7.78 -15.03
N VAL A 36 -3.63 7.34 -15.72
CA VAL A 36 -4.43 6.18 -15.32
C VAL A 36 -3.60 4.89 -15.29
N PRO A 37 -2.84 4.53 -16.34
CA PRO A 37 -2.09 3.27 -16.31
C PRO A 37 -1.09 3.20 -15.17
N ARG A 38 -0.40 4.29 -14.89
CA ARG A 38 0.58 4.33 -13.80
C ARG A 38 -0.10 4.21 -12.44
N PHE A 39 -1.24 4.90 -12.26
CA PHE A 39 -2.05 4.79 -11.05
C PHE A 39 -2.46 3.34 -10.80
N THR A 40 -3.01 2.69 -11.81
CA THR A 40 -3.50 1.32 -11.70
C THR A 40 -2.37 0.36 -11.34
N ARG A 41 -1.19 0.53 -11.94
CA ARG A 41 -0.02 -0.32 -11.61
C ARG A 41 0.45 -0.11 -10.19
N ALA A 42 0.49 1.14 -9.72
CA ALA A 42 0.91 1.45 -8.34
C ALA A 42 -0.07 0.84 -7.34
N ALA A 43 -1.36 0.95 -7.60
CA ALA A 43 -2.39 0.33 -6.74
C ALA A 43 -2.24 -1.19 -6.71
N HIS A 44 -1.97 -1.80 -7.85
CA HIS A 44 -1.72 -3.24 -7.94
C HIS A 44 -0.52 -3.66 -7.10
N SER A 45 0.56 -2.88 -7.13
CA SER A 45 1.77 -3.15 -6.34
C SER A 45 1.48 -3.11 -4.84
N ILE A 46 0.70 -2.11 -4.40
CA ILE A 46 0.31 -1.99 -2.98
C ILE A 46 -0.55 -3.18 -2.58
N LYS A 47 -1.49 -3.59 -3.43
CA LYS A 47 -2.32 -4.75 -3.17
C LYS A 47 -1.47 -6.00 -2.95
N GLY A 48 -0.52 -6.25 -3.84
CA GLY A 48 0.34 -7.44 -3.75
C GLY A 48 1.20 -7.47 -2.50
N SER A 49 1.89 -6.38 -2.21
CA SER A 49 2.77 -6.31 -1.03
C SER A 49 1.97 -6.36 0.28
N SER A 50 0.79 -5.75 0.31
CA SER A 50 -0.08 -5.78 1.48
C SER A 50 -0.61 -7.19 1.76
N ALA A 51 -0.93 -7.94 0.70
CA ALA A 51 -1.36 -9.34 0.84
C ALA A 51 -0.25 -10.19 1.47
N ASN A 52 1.00 -9.96 1.07
CA ASN A 52 2.14 -10.73 1.59
C ASN A 52 2.38 -10.51 3.08
N LEU A 53 2.10 -9.30 3.59
CA LEU A 53 2.29 -8.98 5.00
C LEU A 53 1.02 -9.08 5.83
N GLY A 54 -0.09 -9.51 5.21
CA GLY A 54 -1.34 -9.68 5.93
C GLY A 54 -2.04 -8.39 6.31
N THR A 55 -1.69 -7.28 5.68
CA THR A 55 -2.35 -5.99 5.92
C THR A 55 -3.61 -5.91 5.07
N MET A 56 -4.64 -6.61 5.52
CA MET A 56 -5.83 -6.89 4.70
C MET A 56 -6.68 -5.67 4.40
N VAL A 57 -6.74 -4.71 5.31
CA VAL A 57 -7.52 -3.49 5.07
C VAL A 57 -6.92 -2.70 3.92
N LEU A 58 -5.59 -2.50 3.94
CA LEU A 58 -4.94 -1.77 2.86
C LEU A 58 -5.01 -2.55 1.55
N ARG A 59 -4.86 -3.89 1.62
CA ARG A 59 -5.01 -4.72 0.44
C ARG A 59 -6.37 -4.50 -0.23
N GLU A 60 -7.43 -4.49 0.57
CA GLU A 60 -8.79 -4.30 0.05
C GLU A 60 -8.99 -2.91 -0.56
N VAL A 61 -8.49 -1.88 0.10
CA VAL A 61 -8.59 -0.52 -0.43
C VAL A 61 -7.79 -0.40 -1.74
N ALA A 62 -6.59 -0.97 -1.77
CA ALA A 62 -5.75 -0.96 -2.98
C ALA A 62 -6.44 -1.70 -4.13
N GLU A 63 -7.12 -2.79 -3.85
CA GLU A 63 -7.89 -3.52 -4.85
C GLU A 63 -9.00 -2.66 -5.45
N ARG A 64 -9.69 -1.90 -4.61
CA ARG A 64 -10.73 -0.96 -5.06
C ARG A 64 -10.13 0.16 -5.91
N LEU A 65 -8.99 0.71 -5.50
CA LEU A 65 -8.29 1.74 -6.27
C LEU A 65 -7.90 1.20 -7.64
N GLU A 66 -7.37 -0.01 -7.68
CA GLU A 66 -6.99 -0.66 -8.92
C GLU A 66 -8.20 -0.84 -9.83
N TYR A 67 -9.27 -1.40 -9.30
CA TYR A 67 -10.49 -1.67 -10.07
C TYR A 67 -11.14 -0.38 -10.56
N GLN A 68 -11.35 0.59 -9.67
CA GLN A 68 -12.02 1.84 -10.03
C GLN A 68 -11.24 2.63 -11.08
N SER A 69 -9.92 2.71 -10.93
CA SER A 69 -9.10 3.43 -11.90
C SER A 69 -9.14 2.77 -13.27
N LYS A 70 -9.12 1.45 -13.29
CA LYS A 70 -9.14 0.68 -14.53
C LYS A 70 -10.48 0.81 -15.26
N GLN A 71 -11.58 0.82 -14.52
CA GLN A 71 -12.93 0.84 -15.11
C GLN A 71 -13.45 2.24 -15.36
N HIS A 72 -13.15 3.20 -14.51
CA HIS A 72 -13.79 4.51 -14.51
C HIS A 72 -12.82 5.70 -14.52
N GLY A 73 -11.52 5.45 -14.53
CA GLY A 73 -10.51 6.51 -14.49
C GLY A 73 -10.30 7.02 -13.07
N LEU A 74 -9.81 8.25 -12.95
CA LEU A 74 -9.32 8.78 -11.67
C LEU A 74 -10.29 9.73 -10.97
N THR A 75 -11.44 10.01 -11.57
CA THR A 75 -12.41 10.95 -10.99
C THR A 75 -13.03 10.37 -9.74
N GLY A 76 -13.04 11.14 -8.65
CA GLY A 76 -13.73 10.75 -7.43
C GLY A 76 -13.00 9.75 -6.55
N LEU A 77 -11.69 9.57 -6.75
CA LEU A 77 -10.90 8.61 -5.97
C LEU A 77 -10.31 9.19 -4.68
N GLU A 78 -10.46 10.49 -4.44
CA GLU A 78 -9.90 11.15 -3.25
C GLU A 78 -10.34 10.48 -1.94
N PRO A 79 -11.63 10.11 -1.74
CA PRO A 79 -12.00 9.41 -0.51
C PRO A 79 -11.31 8.06 -0.34
N LEU A 80 -11.16 7.29 -1.42
CA LEU A 80 -10.44 6.01 -1.35
C LEU A 80 -8.96 6.22 -1.07
N MET A 81 -8.36 7.30 -1.59
CA MET A 81 -6.99 7.66 -1.27
C MET A 81 -6.83 7.93 0.22
N ALA A 82 -7.77 8.68 0.81
CA ALA A 82 -7.74 8.96 2.26
C ALA A 82 -7.84 7.67 3.06
N GLU A 83 -8.70 6.73 2.63
CA GLU A 83 -8.81 5.42 3.27
C GLU A 83 -7.50 4.64 3.17
N ALA A 84 -6.82 4.70 2.02
CA ALA A 84 -5.53 4.02 1.83
C ALA A 84 -4.46 4.60 2.76
N GLN A 85 -4.40 5.92 2.89
CA GLN A 85 -3.45 6.58 3.78
C GLN A 85 -3.68 6.17 5.23
N ALA A 86 -4.94 6.17 5.68
CA ALA A 86 -5.30 5.78 7.03
C ALA A 86 -5.00 4.29 7.28
N ALA A 87 -5.34 3.44 6.31
CA ALA A 87 -5.09 2.01 6.42
C ALA A 87 -3.59 1.71 6.50
N PHE A 88 -2.78 2.45 5.73
CA PHE A 88 -1.33 2.27 5.81
C PHE A 88 -0.79 2.72 7.17
N ALA A 89 -1.25 3.85 7.70
CA ALA A 89 -0.81 4.32 9.01
C ALA A 89 -1.06 3.28 10.08
N ASP A 90 -2.26 2.67 10.09
CA ASP A 90 -2.60 1.62 11.05
C ASP A 90 -1.75 0.37 10.83
N ALA A 91 -1.59 -0.05 9.59
CA ALA A 91 -0.77 -1.21 9.24
C ALA A 91 0.69 -1.01 9.63
N ALA A 92 1.23 0.19 9.39
CA ALA A 92 2.61 0.51 9.72
C ALA A 92 2.85 0.43 11.23
N ALA A 93 1.94 0.98 12.04
CA ALA A 93 2.04 0.92 13.49
C ALA A 93 2.07 -0.53 13.97
N GLU A 94 1.18 -1.37 13.44
CA GLU A 94 1.11 -2.79 13.82
C GLU A 94 2.36 -3.56 13.37
N ILE A 95 2.83 -3.31 12.17
CA ILE A 95 4.03 -3.97 11.64
C ILE A 95 5.25 -3.61 12.48
N ARG A 96 5.42 -2.34 12.83
CA ARG A 96 6.52 -1.90 13.68
C ARG A 96 6.48 -2.57 15.04
N ARG A 97 5.29 -2.70 15.62
CA ARG A 97 5.11 -3.35 16.91
C ARG A 97 5.50 -4.82 16.85
N VAL A 98 5.02 -5.55 15.85
CA VAL A 98 5.27 -6.99 15.70
C VAL A 98 6.75 -7.24 15.35
N ALA A 99 7.29 -6.47 14.41
CA ALA A 99 8.68 -6.63 13.96
C ALA A 99 9.70 -5.95 14.89
N LYS A 100 9.22 -5.17 15.85
CA LYS A 100 10.08 -4.46 16.84
C LYS A 100 11.03 -3.47 16.15
N ILE A 101 10.46 -2.67 15.25
CA ILE A 101 11.21 -1.64 14.53
C ILE A 101 10.50 -0.23 14.55
#